data_a5fa0cae44776a488383038e30a0ba0b
#
_entry.id   a5fa0cae44776a488383038e30a0ba0b
#
_cell.length_a   1.000
_cell.length_b   1.000
_cell.length_c   1.000
_cell.angle_alpha   90.00
_cell.angle_beta   90.00
_cell.angle_gamma   90.00
#
_symmetry.space_group_name_H-M   'P 1'
#
loop_
_entity.id
_entity.type
_entity.pdbx_description
1 polymer ?
#
loop_
_entity_poly.entity_id
_entity_poly.type
_entity_poly.pdbx_seq_one_letter_code
_entity_poly.pdbx_strand_id
1 'polypeptide(L)'
;MNNKKLNLKNDIIFKAFFGKKGNEEFLIDFLEALLKIKITKIEIQEDVNLEQLSVEEKGGRLDIQAILNDGVIANIEMQVRNNHNMEVRTTFYASKIMSRETSRGEDYRSIKKIILINILGYNMFKKYDEYIHKTAIVLDEHREEIVIDNIEWWFIELPKFRKKHKNINNKIEQWLLFLDDEEKELVKMAEEKNQTLQKAREEMNYLTGDAAVRRLAELREIWELDYNSDINYAKDEGKREKSFEIAKKLLEIQMPIKQISEITNLTEEEIEALK
;
A
#
# COMPACT_ATOMS: atom_id res chain seq x y z
N MET A 1 6.35 -6.37 -26.47
CA MET A 1 5.90 -5.81 -25.17
C MET A 1 5.60 -6.99 -24.27
N ASN A 2 6.30 -7.11 -23.14
CA ASN A 2 6.05 -8.18 -22.18
C ASN A 2 4.62 -7.98 -21.63
N ASN A 3 3.75 -8.92 -21.91
CA ASN A 3 2.36 -8.92 -21.43
C ASN A 3 2.37 -9.26 -19.93
N LYS A 4 2.81 -8.31 -19.09
CA LYS A 4 2.77 -8.47 -17.66
C LYS A 4 1.29 -8.59 -17.27
N LYS A 5 0.90 -9.74 -16.74
CA LYS A 5 -0.47 -9.98 -16.33
C LYS A 5 -0.84 -9.00 -15.22
N LEU A 6 -1.84 -8.17 -15.44
CA LEU A 6 -2.38 -7.25 -14.44
C LEU A 6 -2.88 -8.06 -13.23
N ASN A 7 -2.60 -7.59 -12.03
CA ASN A 7 -3.01 -8.23 -10.78
C ASN A 7 -3.42 -7.17 -9.74
N LEU A 8 -3.86 -7.62 -8.57
CA LEU A 8 -4.38 -6.76 -7.49
C LEU A 8 -3.32 -5.87 -6.83
N LYS A 9 -2.03 -6.01 -7.16
CA LYS A 9 -1.00 -5.04 -6.71
C LYS A 9 -1.05 -3.73 -7.50
N ASN A 10 -1.71 -3.70 -8.65
CA ASN A 10 -2.05 -2.44 -9.32
C ASN A 10 -3.26 -1.84 -8.59
N ASP A 11 -3.13 -0.61 -8.12
CA ASP A 11 -4.13 0.09 -7.31
C ASP A 11 -5.45 0.33 -8.07
N ILE A 12 -5.39 0.57 -9.38
CA ILE A 12 -6.59 0.66 -10.26
C ILE A 12 -7.34 -0.67 -10.28
N ILE A 13 -6.62 -1.79 -10.47
CA ILE A 13 -7.22 -3.12 -10.47
C ILE A 13 -7.77 -3.47 -9.11
N PHE A 14 -7.05 -3.15 -8.03
CA PHE A 14 -7.47 -3.38 -6.66
C PHE A 14 -8.80 -2.68 -6.36
N LYS A 15 -8.87 -1.39 -6.68
CA LYS A 15 -10.09 -0.59 -6.49
C LYS A 15 -11.22 -1.09 -7.39
N ALA A 16 -10.96 -1.36 -8.66
CA ALA A 16 -11.96 -1.87 -9.59
C ALA A 16 -12.50 -3.24 -9.17
N PHE A 17 -11.69 -4.07 -8.53
CA PHE A 17 -12.09 -5.39 -8.08
C PHE A 17 -12.89 -5.35 -6.78
N PHE A 18 -12.34 -4.79 -5.70
CA PHE A 18 -12.99 -4.79 -4.39
C PHE A 18 -14.01 -3.67 -4.19
N GLY A 19 -13.88 -2.56 -4.93
CA GLY A 19 -14.80 -1.42 -4.82
C GLY A 19 -16.02 -1.52 -5.74
N LYS A 20 -16.08 -2.52 -6.64
CA LYS A 20 -17.19 -2.71 -7.57
C LYS A 20 -18.42 -3.24 -6.84
N LYS A 21 -19.58 -2.62 -7.09
CA LYS A 21 -20.87 -3.12 -6.63
C LYS A 21 -21.16 -4.50 -7.23
N GLY A 22 -21.54 -5.44 -6.39
CA GLY A 22 -21.71 -6.85 -6.74
C GLY A 22 -20.53 -7.73 -6.36
N ASN A 23 -19.39 -7.15 -5.97
CA ASN A 23 -18.19 -7.86 -5.53
C ASN A 23 -18.04 -7.91 -4.00
N GLU A 24 -19.08 -7.51 -3.26
CA GLU A 24 -19.08 -7.42 -1.79
C GLU A 24 -18.69 -8.78 -1.13
N GLU A 25 -19.05 -9.90 -1.75
CA GLU A 25 -18.72 -11.23 -1.23
C GLU A 25 -17.21 -11.45 -1.10
N PHE A 26 -16.41 -10.91 -2.02
CA PHE A 26 -14.94 -11.03 -2.01
C PHE A 26 -14.32 -10.23 -0.86
N LEU A 27 -14.82 -9.00 -0.67
CA LEU A 27 -14.35 -8.15 0.40
C LEU A 27 -14.74 -8.69 1.77
N ILE A 28 -15.98 -9.20 1.93
CA ILE A 28 -16.45 -9.86 3.15
C ILE A 28 -15.53 -11.04 3.47
N ASP A 29 -15.31 -11.95 2.51
CA ASP A 29 -14.52 -13.16 2.71
C ASP A 29 -13.08 -12.87 3.13
N PHE A 30 -12.46 -11.87 2.52
CA PHE A 30 -11.13 -11.39 2.90
C PHE A 30 -11.12 -10.78 4.31
N LEU A 31 -12.05 -9.88 4.61
CA LEU A 31 -12.12 -9.20 5.91
C LEU A 31 -12.45 -10.17 7.05
N GLU A 32 -13.38 -11.12 6.85
CA GLU A 32 -13.66 -12.16 7.84
C GLU A 32 -12.42 -13.03 8.12
N ALA A 33 -11.67 -13.37 7.07
CA ALA A 33 -10.43 -14.13 7.21
C ALA A 33 -9.35 -13.37 8.00
N LEU A 34 -9.22 -12.06 7.78
CA LEU A 34 -8.23 -11.21 8.44
C LEU A 34 -8.64 -10.86 9.87
N LEU A 35 -9.83 -10.29 10.04
CA LEU A 35 -10.29 -9.69 11.30
C LEU A 35 -10.84 -10.70 12.30
N LYS A 36 -11.15 -11.92 11.85
CA LYS A 36 -11.76 -12.99 12.66
C LYS A 36 -13.12 -12.59 13.27
N ILE A 37 -13.85 -11.76 12.56
CA ILE A 37 -15.22 -11.35 12.92
C ILE A 37 -16.21 -11.85 11.87
N LYS A 38 -17.48 -11.99 12.23
CA LYS A 38 -18.54 -12.30 11.26
C LYS A 38 -19.08 -10.99 10.67
N ILE A 39 -19.14 -10.90 9.33
CA ILE A 39 -19.68 -9.76 8.60
C ILE A 39 -21.00 -10.20 7.96
N THR A 40 -22.10 -9.63 8.43
CA THR A 40 -23.45 -9.90 7.93
C THR A 40 -23.96 -8.84 6.98
N LYS A 41 -23.36 -7.65 7.03
CA LYS A 41 -23.68 -6.52 6.17
C LYS A 41 -22.40 -5.75 5.84
N ILE A 42 -22.27 -5.36 4.60
CA ILE A 42 -21.21 -4.45 4.14
C ILE A 42 -21.82 -3.41 3.20
N GLU A 43 -21.34 -2.20 3.29
CA GLU A 43 -21.69 -1.11 2.40
C GLU A 43 -20.40 -0.42 1.94
N ILE A 44 -20.07 -0.56 0.66
CA ILE A 44 -18.92 0.10 0.06
C ILE A 44 -19.26 1.56 -0.18
N GLN A 45 -18.47 2.48 0.39
CA GLN A 45 -18.78 3.91 0.43
C GLN A 45 -18.53 4.65 -0.89
N GLU A 46 -17.67 4.13 -1.75
CA GLU A 46 -17.40 4.69 -3.07
C GLU A 46 -17.71 3.66 -4.14
N ASP A 47 -18.80 3.84 -4.85
CA ASP A 47 -19.07 3.09 -6.08
C ASP A 47 -17.97 3.45 -7.11
N VAL A 48 -17.19 2.47 -7.51
CA VAL A 48 -16.13 2.68 -8.47
C VAL A 48 -16.73 2.84 -9.85
N ASN A 49 -17.02 4.07 -10.22
CA ASN A 49 -17.28 4.39 -11.61
C ASN A 49 -15.92 4.36 -12.34
N LEU A 50 -15.68 3.32 -13.16
CA LEU A 50 -14.47 3.15 -13.94
C LEU A 50 -14.14 4.36 -14.82
N GLU A 51 -15.17 5.10 -15.28
CA GLU A 51 -15.02 6.33 -16.05
C GLU A 51 -14.45 7.50 -15.23
N GLN A 52 -14.55 7.43 -13.91
CA GLN A 52 -14.05 8.45 -12.98
C GLN A 52 -12.67 8.12 -12.39
N LEU A 53 -12.11 6.95 -12.70
CA LEU A 53 -10.75 6.61 -12.30
C LEU A 53 -9.76 7.49 -13.08
N SER A 54 -9.34 8.59 -12.48
CA SER A 54 -8.34 9.49 -13.04
C SER A 54 -6.94 9.04 -12.67
N VAL A 55 -6.06 8.93 -13.66
CA VAL A 55 -4.62 8.67 -13.47
C VAL A 55 -3.93 9.81 -12.70
N GLU A 56 -4.54 11.01 -12.78
CA GLU A 56 -3.98 12.26 -12.20
C GLU A 56 -4.33 12.49 -10.73
N GLU A 57 -5.10 11.61 -10.07
CA GLU A 57 -5.33 11.75 -8.64
C GLU A 57 -3.99 11.61 -7.89
N LYS A 58 -3.40 12.78 -7.68
CA LYS A 58 -2.11 12.95 -6.99
C LYS A 58 -2.12 12.21 -5.67
N GLY A 59 -1.34 11.15 -5.59
CA GLY A 59 -0.97 10.53 -4.33
C GLY A 59 -1.99 9.58 -3.72
N GLY A 60 -2.77 8.84 -4.52
CA GLY A 60 -3.36 7.58 -4.05
C GLY A 60 -4.58 7.75 -3.14
N ARG A 61 -5.71 8.08 -3.70
CA ARG A 61 -7.02 7.80 -3.11
C ARG A 61 -7.66 6.59 -3.80
N LEU A 62 -6.90 5.53 -3.96
CA LEU A 62 -7.43 4.27 -4.47
C LEU A 62 -7.66 3.27 -3.32
N ASP A 63 -7.94 3.81 -2.14
CA ASP A 63 -8.40 3.06 -0.98
C ASP A 63 -9.88 2.69 -1.12
N ILE A 64 -10.25 1.60 -0.48
CA ILE A 64 -11.62 1.12 -0.40
C ILE A 64 -12.11 1.39 1.00
N GLN A 65 -13.20 2.15 1.11
CA GLN A 65 -13.87 2.39 2.38
C GLN A 65 -15.19 1.62 2.42
N ALA A 66 -15.39 0.85 3.47
CA ALA A 66 -16.61 0.08 3.67
C ALA A 66 -17.15 0.22 5.10
N ILE A 67 -18.46 0.24 5.24
CA ILE A 67 -19.14 0.15 6.54
C ILE A 67 -19.55 -1.31 6.75
N LEU A 68 -19.10 -1.88 7.87
CA LEU A 68 -19.34 -3.26 8.25
C LEU A 68 -20.42 -3.31 9.35
N ASN A 69 -21.34 -4.25 9.26
CA ASN A 69 -22.37 -4.52 10.27
C ASN A 69 -23.04 -3.23 10.80
N ASP A 70 -22.87 -2.95 12.10
CA ASP A 70 -23.53 -1.85 12.81
C ASP A 70 -22.69 -0.55 12.80
N GLY A 71 -21.79 -0.40 11.84
CA GLY A 71 -21.13 0.88 11.62
C GLY A 71 -19.60 0.89 11.83
N VAL A 72 -18.92 -0.26 11.91
CA VAL A 72 -17.46 -0.30 11.85
C VAL A 72 -17.00 0.14 10.47
N ILE A 73 -16.11 1.13 10.41
CA ILE A 73 -15.56 1.64 9.16
C ILE A 73 -14.24 0.91 8.89
N ALA A 74 -14.18 0.17 7.80
CA ALA A 74 -12.94 -0.42 7.30
C ALA A 74 -12.41 0.40 6.12
N ASN A 75 -11.13 0.79 6.20
CA ASN A 75 -10.41 1.42 5.10
C ASN A 75 -9.28 0.49 4.66
N ILE A 76 -9.30 0.06 3.40
CA ILE A 76 -8.37 -0.92 2.87
C ILE A 76 -7.54 -0.27 1.76
N GLU A 77 -6.22 -0.25 1.92
CA GLU A 77 -5.27 0.35 1.00
C GLU A 77 -4.23 -0.68 0.54
N MET A 78 -3.99 -0.72 -0.78
CA MET A 78 -2.87 -1.44 -1.39
C MET A 78 -1.74 -0.46 -1.67
N GLN A 79 -0.63 -0.57 -0.95
CA GLN A 79 0.52 0.32 -1.08
C GLN A 79 1.77 -0.46 -1.49
N VAL A 80 2.04 -0.52 -2.78
CA VAL A 80 3.17 -1.30 -3.31
C VAL A 80 4.51 -0.59 -3.07
N ARG A 81 4.52 0.74 -3.10
CA ARG A 81 5.72 1.57 -2.95
C ARG A 81 5.95 2.01 -1.50
N ASN A 82 7.22 1.99 -1.10
CA ASN A 82 7.62 2.58 0.18
C ASN A 82 8.00 4.05 0.01
N ASN A 83 7.08 4.94 0.34
CA ASN A 83 7.31 6.39 0.36
C ASN A 83 7.89 6.86 1.71
N HIS A 84 8.27 5.94 2.61
CA HIS A 84 8.84 6.22 3.94
C HIS A 84 7.99 7.15 4.83
N ASN A 85 6.68 7.12 4.67
CA ASN A 85 5.73 7.96 5.41
C ASN A 85 4.43 7.23 5.78
N MET A 86 4.44 5.90 5.73
CA MET A 86 3.22 5.09 5.92
C MET A 86 2.60 5.29 7.32
N GLU A 87 3.44 5.44 8.35
CA GLU A 87 3.00 5.67 9.72
C GLU A 87 2.18 6.95 9.84
N VAL A 88 2.72 8.05 9.29
CA VAL A 88 2.05 9.36 9.31
C VAL A 88 0.83 9.36 8.39
N ARG A 89 0.95 8.74 7.23
CA ARG A 89 -0.11 8.66 6.22
C ARG A 89 -1.35 7.93 6.75
N THR A 90 -1.19 6.74 7.33
CA THR A 90 -2.31 5.98 7.86
C THR A 90 -2.95 6.65 9.08
N THR A 91 -2.16 7.36 9.92
CA THR A 91 -2.67 8.17 11.02
C THR A 91 -3.47 9.37 10.51
N PHE A 92 -3.00 10.04 9.46
CA PHE A 92 -3.74 11.13 8.82
C PHE A 92 -5.09 10.65 8.25
N TYR A 93 -5.13 9.49 7.61
CA TYR A 93 -6.38 8.93 7.10
C TYR A 93 -7.35 8.56 8.22
N ALA A 94 -6.88 7.97 9.31
CA ALA A 94 -7.70 7.71 10.50
C ALA A 94 -8.35 9.00 11.01
N SER A 95 -7.56 10.06 11.17
CA SER A 95 -8.02 11.37 11.64
C SER A 95 -9.06 11.98 10.69
N LYS A 96 -8.84 11.84 9.39
CA LYS A 96 -9.76 12.36 8.35
C LYS A 96 -11.08 11.61 8.33
N ILE A 97 -11.07 10.29 8.45
CA ILE A 97 -12.27 9.47 8.53
C ILE A 97 -13.03 9.84 9.82
N MET A 98 -12.35 9.88 10.96
CA MET A 98 -12.95 10.22 12.24
C MET A 98 -13.63 11.62 12.22
N SER A 99 -12.96 12.61 11.62
CA SER A 99 -13.50 13.97 11.49
C SER A 99 -14.75 14.04 10.60
N ARG A 100 -14.90 13.16 9.63
CA ARG A 100 -16.08 13.10 8.75
C ARG A 100 -17.28 12.44 9.41
N GLU A 101 -17.03 11.50 10.32
CA GLU A 101 -18.08 10.77 11.04
C GLU A 101 -18.72 11.59 12.16
N THR A 102 -18.19 12.76 12.48
CA THR A 102 -18.69 13.62 13.55
C THR A 102 -19.33 14.86 12.96
N SER A 103 -20.65 14.97 13.13
CA SER A 103 -21.39 16.18 12.79
C SER A 103 -21.40 17.18 13.96
N ARG A 104 -21.57 18.46 13.64
CA ARG A 104 -21.61 19.51 14.68
C ARG A 104 -22.78 19.28 15.65
N GLY A 105 -22.46 19.09 16.93
CA GLY A 105 -23.45 18.89 18.00
C GLY A 105 -23.81 17.43 18.29
N GLU A 106 -23.18 16.47 17.63
CA GLU A 106 -23.31 15.05 17.95
C GLU A 106 -22.44 14.65 19.15
N ASP A 107 -22.86 13.57 19.82
CA ASP A 107 -22.11 13.00 20.96
C ASP A 107 -20.88 12.25 20.42
N TYR A 108 -19.70 12.45 21.00
CA TYR A 108 -18.47 11.71 20.65
C TYR A 108 -18.63 10.20 20.75
N ARG A 109 -19.57 9.68 21.56
CA ARG A 109 -19.90 8.27 21.65
C ARG A 109 -20.54 7.67 20.39
N SER A 110 -20.99 8.52 19.46
CA SER A 110 -21.50 8.10 18.15
C SER A 110 -20.39 7.77 17.15
N ILE A 111 -19.14 8.16 17.45
CA ILE A 111 -18.01 7.90 16.56
C ILE A 111 -17.78 6.39 16.43
N LYS A 112 -17.89 5.93 15.20
CA LYS A 112 -17.75 4.52 14.86
C LYS A 112 -16.29 4.07 14.98
N LYS A 113 -16.10 2.77 15.25
CA LYS A 113 -14.77 2.14 15.20
C LYS A 113 -14.22 2.18 13.79
N ILE A 114 -12.94 2.53 13.66
CA ILE A 114 -12.22 2.63 12.39
C ILE A 114 -11.13 1.55 12.35
N ILE A 115 -11.11 0.76 11.30
CA ILE A 115 -10.09 -0.26 11.03
C ILE A 115 -9.37 0.13 9.73
N LEU A 116 -8.07 0.42 9.82
CA LEU A 116 -7.24 0.71 8.66
C LEU A 116 -6.40 -0.53 8.32
N ILE A 117 -6.56 -1.04 7.12
CA ILE A 117 -5.88 -2.23 6.62
C ILE A 117 -4.94 -1.81 5.50
N ASN A 118 -3.64 -1.91 5.76
CA ASN A 118 -2.59 -1.49 4.86
C ASN A 118 -1.88 -2.74 4.30
N ILE A 119 -2.08 -3.04 3.03
CA ILE A 119 -1.43 -4.15 2.34
C ILE A 119 -0.18 -3.60 1.65
N LEU A 120 1.01 -4.03 2.10
CA LEU A 120 2.28 -3.43 1.75
C LEU A 120 3.09 -4.32 0.81
N GLY A 121 3.56 -3.76 -0.30
CA GLY A 121 4.51 -4.39 -1.22
C GLY A 121 5.97 -4.31 -0.74
N TYR A 122 6.22 -3.88 0.49
CA TYR A 122 7.55 -3.69 1.09
C TYR A 122 7.56 -4.06 2.58
N ASN A 123 8.77 -4.18 3.15
CA ASN A 123 8.96 -4.43 4.59
C ASN A 123 9.02 -3.11 5.34
N MET A 124 8.02 -2.83 6.16
CA MET A 124 7.93 -1.68 7.06
C MET A 124 8.59 -2.01 8.41
N PHE A 125 8.21 -3.11 9.03
CA PHE A 125 8.68 -3.54 10.36
C PHE A 125 9.90 -4.45 10.25
N LYS A 126 11.08 -3.89 9.95
CA LYS A 126 12.31 -4.64 9.64
C LYS A 126 12.81 -5.55 10.76
N LYS A 127 12.41 -5.29 12.01
CA LYS A 127 12.86 -6.04 13.20
C LYS A 127 12.06 -7.32 13.46
N TYR A 128 10.92 -7.50 12.80
CA TYR A 128 9.97 -8.58 13.06
C TYR A 128 9.82 -9.42 11.80
N ASP A 129 9.64 -10.73 11.97
CA ASP A 129 9.50 -11.70 10.87
C ASP A 129 8.06 -12.00 10.50
N GLU A 130 7.12 -11.60 11.34
CA GLU A 130 5.68 -11.73 11.07
C GLU A 130 5.31 -10.86 9.87
N TYR A 131 4.34 -11.33 9.09
CA TYR A 131 3.85 -10.61 7.91
C TYR A 131 2.50 -9.91 8.13
N ILE A 132 1.83 -10.17 9.26
CA ILE A 132 0.63 -9.43 9.68
C ILE A 132 0.90 -8.83 11.05
N HIS A 133 0.72 -7.53 11.15
CA HIS A 133 0.84 -6.77 12.38
C HIS A 133 -0.46 -6.04 12.67
N LYS A 134 -0.94 -6.14 13.89
CA LYS A 134 -2.01 -5.31 14.43
C LYS A 134 -1.42 -4.37 15.46
N THR A 135 -1.78 -3.09 15.40
CA THR A 135 -1.40 -2.12 16.42
C THR A 135 -2.59 -1.79 17.31
N ALA A 136 -2.31 -1.42 18.54
CA ALA A 136 -3.29 -1.02 19.53
C ALA A 136 -2.77 0.17 20.34
N ILE A 137 -3.68 0.95 20.92
CA ILE A 137 -3.34 2.02 21.85
C ILE A 137 -3.50 1.46 23.26
N VAL A 138 -2.38 1.42 24.00
CA VAL A 138 -2.28 0.82 25.32
C VAL A 138 -1.66 1.84 26.30
N LEU A 139 -1.80 1.58 27.60
CA LEU A 139 -1.00 2.29 28.60
C LEU A 139 0.44 1.77 28.57
N ASP A 140 1.42 2.63 28.74
CA ASP A 140 2.82 2.21 28.70
C ASP A 140 3.18 1.28 29.87
N GLU A 141 2.53 1.45 31.01
CA GLU A 141 2.66 0.62 32.20
C GLU A 141 1.86 -0.70 32.13
N HIS A 142 0.83 -0.76 31.26
CA HIS A 142 -0.08 -1.91 31.12
C HIS A 142 -0.29 -2.24 29.64
N ARG A 143 0.76 -2.72 28.96
CA ARG A 143 0.78 -2.96 27.50
C ARG A 143 -0.11 -4.08 27.04
N GLU A 144 -0.57 -4.93 27.94
CA GLU A 144 -1.55 -6.00 27.69
C GLU A 144 -2.98 -5.49 27.63
N GLU A 145 -3.27 -4.28 28.12
CA GLU A 145 -4.59 -3.69 28.18
C GLU A 145 -4.79 -2.65 27.08
N ILE A 146 -5.74 -2.91 26.17
CA ILE A 146 -6.15 -1.95 25.14
C ILE A 146 -7.11 -0.95 25.80
N VAL A 147 -6.70 0.30 25.90
CA VAL A 147 -7.51 1.35 26.54
C VAL A 147 -8.31 2.20 25.56
N ILE A 148 -7.89 2.25 24.30
CA ILE A 148 -8.59 2.94 23.22
C ILE A 148 -8.69 1.96 22.07
N ASP A 149 -9.91 1.48 21.78
CA ASP A 149 -10.17 0.44 20.76
C ASP A 149 -10.98 0.93 19.56
N ASN A 150 -11.28 2.23 19.51
CA ASN A 150 -12.03 2.83 18.41
C ASN A 150 -11.22 3.03 17.13
N ILE A 151 -9.89 2.81 17.15
CA ILE A 151 -9.03 2.80 15.98
C ILE A 151 -8.11 1.59 16.04
N GLU A 152 -8.05 0.84 14.94
CA GLU A 152 -7.09 -0.25 14.75
C GLU A 152 -6.33 -0.07 13.43
N TRP A 153 -5.01 -0.31 13.45
CA TRP A 153 -4.20 -0.39 12.23
C TRP A 153 -3.72 -1.82 12.03
N TRP A 154 -3.92 -2.31 10.82
CA TRP A 154 -3.42 -3.60 10.36
C TRP A 154 -2.42 -3.35 9.24
N PHE A 155 -1.28 -4.03 9.29
CA PHE A 155 -0.26 -3.99 8.28
C PHE A 155 0.03 -5.40 7.81
N ILE A 156 -0.03 -5.61 6.49
CA ILE A 156 0.22 -6.89 5.85
C ILE A 156 1.41 -6.71 4.91
N GLU A 157 2.54 -7.34 5.22
CA GLU A 157 3.79 -7.19 4.47
C GLU A 157 3.99 -8.37 3.50
N LEU A 158 3.55 -8.21 2.24
CA LEU A 158 3.61 -9.26 1.21
C LEU A 158 5.02 -9.84 1.00
N PRO A 159 6.14 -9.05 1.04
CA PRO A 159 7.47 -9.65 0.87
C PRO A 159 7.88 -10.57 2.02
N LYS A 160 7.40 -10.37 3.24
CA LYS A 160 7.60 -11.31 4.35
C LYS A 160 6.74 -12.55 4.18
N PHE A 161 5.47 -12.36 3.77
CA PHE A 161 4.58 -13.47 3.46
C PHE A 161 5.20 -14.41 2.42
N ARG A 162 5.81 -13.90 1.33
CA ARG A 162 6.48 -14.71 0.31
C ARG A 162 7.56 -15.65 0.86
N LYS A 163 8.27 -15.22 1.92
CA LYS A 163 9.36 -15.98 2.54
C LYS A 163 8.90 -17.06 3.52
N LYS A 164 7.64 -17.04 3.94
CA LYS A 164 7.09 -18.02 4.89
C LYS A 164 6.57 -19.26 4.15
N HIS A 165 6.58 -20.39 4.86
CA HIS A 165 5.84 -21.58 4.41
C HIS A 165 4.34 -21.28 4.47
N LYS A 166 3.60 -21.58 3.38
CA LYS A 166 2.17 -21.26 3.25
C LYS A 166 1.31 -22.40 3.78
N ASN A 167 0.36 -22.05 4.62
CA ASN A 167 -0.69 -22.98 5.02
C ASN A 167 -1.92 -22.80 4.12
N ILE A 168 -2.02 -23.66 3.11
CA ILE A 168 -3.10 -23.62 2.14
C ILE A 168 -4.51 -23.87 2.74
N ASN A 169 -4.60 -24.27 4.01
CA ASN A 169 -5.89 -24.39 4.72
C ASN A 169 -6.22 -23.13 5.54
N ASN A 170 -5.30 -22.17 5.62
CA ASN A 170 -5.53 -20.90 6.28
C ASN A 170 -6.15 -19.89 5.29
N LYS A 171 -7.38 -19.47 5.56
CA LYS A 171 -8.19 -18.65 4.68
C LYS A 171 -7.54 -17.28 4.38
N ILE A 172 -6.89 -16.65 5.36
CA ILE A 172 -6.18 -15.39 5.10
C ILE A 172 -4.96 -15.60 4.20
N GLU A 173 -4.23 -16.72 4.35
CA GLU A 173 -3.09 -17.02 3.48
C GLU A 173 -3.53 -17.33 2.04
N GLN A 174 -4.70 -17.96 1.85
CA GLN A 174 -5.31 -18.16 0.53
C GLN A 174 -5.55 -16.80 -0.15
N TRP A 175 -6.12 -15.83 0.58
CA TRP A 175 -6.32 -14.47 0.07
C TRP A 175 -5.01 -13.75 -0.22
N LEU A 176 -3.99 -13.90 0.65
CA LEU A 176 -2.69 -13.26 0.42
C LEU A 176 -1.98 -13.86 -0.80
N LEU A 177 -2.10 -15.17 -1.05
CA LEU A 177 -1.62 -15.80 -2.28
C LEU A 177 -2.31 -15.22 -3.51
N PHE A 178 -3.63 -15.04 -3.45
CA PHE A 178 -4.42 -14.48 -4.55
C PHE A 178 -4.07 -13.01 -4.83
N LEU A 179 -3.91 -12.19 -3.77
CA LEU A 179 -3.55 -10.78 -3.86
C LEU A 179 -2.13 -10.59 -4.44
N ASP A 180 -1.18 -11.39 -3.97
CA ASP A 180 0.22 -11.30 -4.39
C ASP A 180 0.44 -11.88 -5.79
N ASP A 181 -0.26 -12.95 -6.14
CA ASP A 181 -0.28 -13.63 -7.45
C ASP A 181 1.11 -13.99 -8.02
N GLU A 182 2.11 -14.22 -7.14
CA GLU A 182 3.48 -14.61 -7.53
C GLU A 182 3.63 -16.15 -7.65
N GLU A 183 3.14 -16.90 -6.67
CA GLU A 183 3.28 -18.35 -6.56
C GLU A 183 2.09 -19.07 -7.24
N LYS A 184 2.09 -19.12 -8.57
CA LYS A 184 0.93 -19.53 -9.40
C LYS A 184 0.32 -20.90 -9.03
N GLU A 185 1.16 -21.88 -8.68
CA GLU A 185 0.67 -23.21 -8.28
C GLU A 185 -0.07 -23.16 -6.94
N LEU A 186 0.49 -22.42 -5.95
CA LEU A 186 -0.15 -22.25 -4.66
C LEU A 186 -1.44 -21.42 -4.77
N VAL A 187 -1.45 -20.40 -5.64
CA VAL A 187 -2.65 -19.63 -5.93
C VAL A 187 -3.75 -20.54 -6.48
N LYS A 188 -3.44 -21.41 -7.44
CA LYS A 188 -4.39 -22.37 -7.98
C LYS A 188 -4.92 -23.34 -6.92
N MET A 189 -4.03 -23.86 -6.06
CA MET A 189 -4.44 -24.71 -4.95
C MET A 189 -5.34 -23.98 -3.94
N ALA A 190 -5.08 -22.68 -3.71
CA ALA A 190 -5.95 -21.85 -2.86
C ALA A 190 -7.33 -21.66 -3.48
N GLU A 191 -7.40 -21.39 -4.77
CA GLU A 191 -8.64 -21.27 -5.53
C GLU A 191 -9.45 -22.59 -5.50
N GLU A 192 -8.81 -23.73 -5.67
CA GLU A 192 -9.46 -25.05 -5.61
C GLU A 192 -10.09 -25.34 -4.23
N LYS A 193 -9.53 -24.78 -3.15
CA LYS A 193 -10.02 -24.96 -1.78
C LYS A 193 -11.01 -23.89 -1.32
N ASN A 194 -11.11 -22.78 -2.02
CA ASN A 194 -11.94 -21.65 -1.63
C ASN A 194 -12.82 -21.21 -2.81
N GLN A 195 -14.11 -21.56 -2.71
CA GLN A 195 -15.09 -21.25 -3.77
C GLN A 195 -15.21 -19.75 -4.04
N THR A 196 -15.04 -18.91 -3.01
CA THR A 196 -15.06 -17.45 -3.19
C THR A 196 -13.87 -16.99 -4.03
N LEU A 197 -12.67 -17.60 -3.85
CA LEU A 197 -11.52 -17.29 -4.69
C LEU A 197 -11.65 -17.78 -6.12
N GLN A 198 -12.38 -18.89 -6.38
CA GLN A 198 -12.71 -19.32 -7.75
C GLN A 198 -13.48 -18.23 -8.48
N LYS A 199 -14.57 -17.75 -7.87
CA LYS A 199 -15.37 -16.66 -8.41
C LYS A 199 -14.54 -15.37 -8.55
N ALA A 200 -13.70 -15.07 -7.55
CA ALA A 200 -12.79 -13.94 -7.58
C ALA A 200 -11.84 -14.02 -8.80
N ARG A 201 -11.36 -15.20 -9.16
CA ARG A 201 -10.54 -15.39 -10.36
C ARG A 201 -11.31 -15.13 -11.65
N GLU A 202 -12.56 -15.57 -11.73
CA GLU A 202 -13.43 -15.31 -12.88
C GLU A 202 -13.64 -13.79 -13.05
N GLU A 203 -13.96 -13.09 -11.96
CA GLU A 203 -14.11 -11.63 -11.98
C GLU A 203 -12.80 -10.92 -12.35
N MET A 204 -11.66 -11.35 -11.84
CA MET A 204 -10.34 -10.82 -12.23
C MET A 204 -10.07 -10.99 -13.72
N ASN A 205 -10.40 -12.14 -14.29
CA ASN A 205 -10.25 -12.39 -15.72
C ASN A 205 -11.17 -11.49 -16.55
N TYR A 206 -12.40 -11.27 -16.09
CA TYR A 206 -13.34 -10.34 -16.71
C TYR A 206 -12.81 -8.89 -16.67
N LEU A 207 -12.43 -8.40 -15.49
CA LEU A 207 -11.90 -7.05 -15.31
C LEU A 207 -10.63 -6.80 -16.14
N THR A 208 -9.68 -7.74 -16.09
CA THR A 208 -8.43 -7.61 -16.88
C THR A 208 -8.63 -7.87 -18.38
N GLY A 209 -9.78 -8.39 -18.79
CA GLY A 209 -10.23 -8.48 -20.17
C GLY A 209 -10.82 -7.17 -20.71
N ASP A 210 -11.34 -6.31 -19.84
CA ASP A 210 -11.92 -5.02 -20.20
C ASP A 210 -10.86 -4.04 -20.73
N ALA A 211 -11.08 -3.49 -21.91
CA ALA A 211 -10.11 -2.61 -22.56
C ALA A 211 -9.92 -1.28 -21.83
N ALA A 212 -10.98 -0.73 -21.23
CA ALA A 212 -10.91 0.53 -20.49
C ALA A 212 -10.14 0.36 -19.17
N VAL A 213 -10.40 -0.71 -18.42
CA VAL A 213 -9.68 -1.05 -17.19
C VAL A 213 -8.20 -1.28 -17.49
N ARG A 214 -7.90 -2.07 -18.54
CA ARG A 214 -6.50 -2.31 -18.95
C ARG A 214 -5.80 -1.02 -19.31
N ARG A 215 -6.45 -0.15 -20.07
CA ARG A 215 -5.87 1.14 -20.45
C ARG A 215 -5.55 2.02 -19.25
N LEU A 216 -6.45 2.08 -18.26
CA LEU A 216 -6.21 2.83 -17.02
C LEU A 216 -5.06 2.24 -16.21
N ALA A 217 -5.01 0.92 -16.06
CA ALA A 217 -3.93 0.23 -15.36
C ALA A 217 -2.57 0.46 -16.04
N GLU A 218 -2.50 0.41 -17.37
CA GLU A 218 -1.30 0.72 -18.16
C GLU A 218 -0.85 2.17 -17.96
N LEU A 219 -1.78 3.12 -18.02
CA LEU A 219 -1.48 4.53 -17.77
C LEU A 219 -0.95 4.75 -16.36
N ARG A 220 -1.49 4.04 -15.37
CA ARG A 220 -0.99 4.09 -13.99
C ARG A 220 0.45 3.57 -13.88
N GLU A 221 0.76 2.45 -14.54
CA GLU A 221 2.13 1.91 -14.59
C GLU A 221 3.10 2.90 -15.26
N ILE A 222 2.70 3.55 -16.36
CA ILE A 222 3.51 4.60 -17.02
C ILE A 222 3.76 5.75 -16.06
N TRP A 223 2.70 6.30 -15.45
CA TRP A 223 2.84 7.37 -14.47
C TRP A 223 3.79 6.99 -13.33
N GLU A 224 3.74 5.76 -12.88
CA GLU A 224 4.64 5.24 -11.87
C GLU A 224 6.11 5.21 -12.33
N LEU A 225 6.36 4.84 -13.57
CA LEU A 225 7.71 4.85 -14.15
C LEU A 225 8.26 6.28 -14.26
N ASP A 226 7.43 7.21 -14.73
CA ASP A 226 7.80 8.63 -14.87
C ASP A 226 8.12 9.23 -13.49
N TYR A 227 7.24 9.02 -12.51
CA TYR A 227 7.46 9.48 -11.13
C TYR A 227 8.75 8.91 -10.51
N ASN A 228 9.06 7.62 -10.76
CA ASN A 228 10.32 7.03 -10.29
C ASN A 228 11.54 7.64 -10.98
N SER A 229 11.42 7.95 -12.27
CA SER A 229 12.47 8.63 -13.03
C SER A 229 12.76 10.00 -12.44
N ASP A 230 11.72 10.78 -12.16
CA ASP A 230 11.85 12.12 -11.55
C ASP A 230 12.49 12.07 -10.16
N ILE A 231 12.08 11.11 -9.32
CA ILE A 231 12.66 10.90 -7.98
C ILE A 231 14.14 10.49 -8.08
N ASN A 232 14.48 9.60 -9.00
CA ASN A 232 15.87 9.18 -9.19
C ASN A 232 16.72 10.35 -9.71
N TYR A 233 16.20 11.12 -10.65
CA TYR A 233 16.86 12.32 -11.13
C TYR A 233 17.13 13.33 -10.00
N ALA A 234 16.10 13.68 -9.23
CA ALA A 234 16.25 14.59 -8.09
C ALA A 234 17.25 14.08 -7.04
N LYS A 235 17.28 12.76 -6.80
CA LYS A 235 18.25 12.14 -5.90
C LYS A 235 19.68 12.22 -6.40
N ASP A 236 19.88 12.02 -7.69
CA ASP A 236 21.21 12.07 -8.29
C ASP A 236 21.71 13.51 -8.39
N GLU A 237 20.84 14.49 -8.69
CA GLU A 237 21.11 15.92 -8.59
C GLU A 237 21.53 16.30 -7.16
N GLY A 238 20.76 15.91 -6.14
CA GLY A 238 21.10 16.20 -4.75
C GLY A 238 22.43 15.58 -4.29
N LYS A 239 22.78 14.38 -4.79
CA LYS A 239 24.12 13.79 -4.54
C LYS A 239 25.20 14.61 -5.20
N ARG A 240 24.99 15.05 -6.43
CA ARG A 240 25.95 15.86 -7.19
C ARG A 240 26.18 17.22 -6.55
N GLU A 241 25.11 17.91 -6.14
CA GLU A 241 25.21 19.15 -5.37
C GLU A 241 26.04 18.96 -4.08
N LYS A 242 25.78 17.85 -3.36
CA LYS A 242 26.55 17.53 -2.16
C LYS A 242 28.02 17.24 -2.44
N SER A 243 28.33 16.58 -3.55
CA SER A 243 29.70 16.36 -4.01
C SER A 243 30.41 17.68 -4.30
N PHE A 244 29.74 18.64 -4.94
CA PHE A 244 30.29 20.00 -5.18
C PHE A 244 30.50 20.75 -3.85
N GLU A 245 29.57 20.67 -2.90
CA GLU A 245 29.75 21.31 -1.58
C GLU A 245 30.98 20.74 -0.83
N ILE A 246 31.14 19.40 -0.86
CA ILE A 246 32.31 18.75 -0.27
C ILE A 246 33.60 19.16 -0.98
N ALA A 247 33.62 19.16 -2.33
CA ALA A 247 34.77 19.54 -3.09
C ALA A 247 35.23 20.98 -2.78
N LYS A 248 34.30 21.93 -2.65
CA LYS A 248 34.63 23.32 -2.23
C LYS A 248 35.34 23.37 -0.88
N LYS A 249 34.82 22.66 0.13
CA LYS A 249 35.44 22.59 1.46
C LYS A 249 36.82 21.95 1.45
N LEU A 250 37.04 20.94 0.61
CA LEU A 250 38.34 20.28 0.45
C LEU A 250 39.36 21.17 -0.28
N LEU A 251 38.89 21.98 -1.23
CA LEU A 251 39.74 23.01 -1.87
C LEU A 251 40.19 24.08 -0.88
N GLU A 252 39.31 24.54 0.04
CA GLU A 252 39.64 25.52 1.09
C GLU A 252 40.81 25.08 1.98
N ILE A 253 40.88 23.74 2.26
CA ILE A 253 42.00 23.16 3.02
C ILE A 253 43.19 22.73 2.16
N GLN A 254 43.20 23.17 0.88
CA GLN A 254 44.29 22.93 -0.09
C GLN A 254 44.56 21.44 -0.37
N MET A 255 43.52 20.59 -0.34
CA MET A 255 43.65 19.19 -0.73
C MET A 255 43.96 19.07 -2.24
N PRO A 256 44.86 18.15 -2.66
CA PRO A 256 45.12 17.93 -4.08
C PRO A 256 43.86 17.53 -4.87
N ILE A 257 43.68 18.12 -6.06
CA ILE A 257 42.48 17.90 -6.93
C ILE A 257 42.22 16.41 -7.17
N LYS A 258 43.28 15.63 -7.43
CA LYS A 258 43.15 14.20 -7.66
C LYS A 258 42.51 13.46 -6.46
N GLN A 259 42.87 13.82 -5.23
CA GLN A 259 42.29 13.25 -4.04
C GLN A 259 40.84 13.70 -3.84
N ILE A 260 40.52 14.96 -4.16
CA ILE A 260 39.14 15.47 -4.12
C ILE A 260 38.29 14.70 -5.13
N SER A 261 38.79 14.45 -6.35
CA SER A 261 38.10 13.65 -7.36
C SER A 261 37.78 12.23 -6.88
N GLU A 262 38.75 11.55 -6.25
CA GLU A 262 38.56 10.21 -5.67
C GLU A 262 37.50 10.18 -4.55
N ILE A 263 37.40 11.24 -3.75
CA ILE A 263 36.45 11.33 -2.62
C ILE A 263 35.04 11.68 -3.12
N THR A 264 34.93 12.60 -4.08
CA THR A 264 33.65 13.20 -4.49
C THR A 264 33.05 12.58 -5.75
N ASN A 265 33.81 11.77 -6.49
CA ASN A 265 33.49 11.25 -7.81
C ASN A 265 33.21 12.36 -8.86
N LEU A 266 33.71 13.59 -8.64
CA LEU A 266 33.70 14.67 -9.62
C LEU A 266 34.95 14.57 -10.50
N THR A 267 34.86 15.04 -11.76
CA THR A 267 36.03 15.13 -12.62
C THR A 267 36.97 16.22 -12.15
N GLU A 268 38.26 16.13 -12.52
CA GLU A 268 39.25 17.14 -12.16
C GLU A 268 38.88 18.51 -12.76
N GLU A 269 38.29 18.52 -13.97
CA GLU A 269 37.80 19.74 -14.62
C GLU A 269 36.64 20.38 -13.85
N GLU A 270 35.71 19.59 -13.37
CA GLU A 270 34.60 20.08 -12.52
C GLU A 270 35.12 20.70 -11.22
N ILE A 271 36.14 20.10 -10.61
CA ILE A 271 36.76 20.61 -9.39
C ILE A 271 37.54 21.86 -9.64
N GLU A 272 38.26 21.93 -10.77
CA GLU A 272 39.00 23.15 -11.17
C GLU A 272 38.07 24.35 -11.41
N ALA A 273 36.88 24.10 -11.95
CA ALA A 273 35.86 25.11 -12.16
C ALA A 273 35.27 25.68 -10.86
N LEU A 274 35.57 25.08 -9.70
CA LEU A 274 35.10 25.53 -8.38
C LEU A 274 36.06 26.47 -7.66
N LYS A 275 37.29 26.63 -8.20
CA LYS A 275 38.31 27.59 -7.67
C LYS A 275 37.89 29.03 -7.96
#